data_72801348cad31668c444d80ba1dc14de
#
_entry.id   72801348cad31668c444d80ba1dc14de
#
_cell.length_a   1.000
_cell.length_b   1.000
_cell.length_c   1.000
_cell.angle_alpha   90.00
_cell.angle_beta   90.00
_cell.angle_gamma   90.00
#
_symmetry.space_group_name_H-M   'P 1'
#
loop_
_entity.id
_entity.type
_entity.pdbx_description
1 polymer ?
#
loop_
_entity_poly.entity_id
_entity_poly.type
_entity_poly.pdbx_seq_one_letter_code
_entity_poly.pdbx_strand_id
1 'polypeptide(L)'
;MTIRGGGGPRDPRTQAQPMDDEPWVGEDWPDREGRWAASPHRNGRRGGGGGLGIGGFLRFMLFTLVMAAIVLVGLLTVLRPVVAGAIVDWAYDNPGALRVPFVADIVREHLGPELTDKASADSTEVEFEIIAGDTPHALATRLSAEGLIKSERAFLFEATRSELTPKLQAGNYHIARNLTPDEVVTALVENRIVITVVSVNFREGLRLEQITAKIQTLEAPVTIDAQEFYDIVKEPPAELLADYPWLTEQAGLPEGASLEGFLAPATYDVVAATTAEDLVRQMLDAFSRQVGPDRMVVPASRGMTFYEILALAAIVEREAVLDDERWRIAGVYQNRLDGGLRTRLLEADPTVLYAIDTLKLDDMPFADWQTFAFWNPAGVPLAGVELPEALAGYNTYKVRGLPPGPICTPSVASIDAALQPDTTDKLLFFVAIPGSDPPGAHDFSKTFEEHQEKLRKYGYL
;
A
#
# COMPACT_ATOMS: atom_id res chain seq x y z
N MET A 1 -31.22 -35.77 13.52
CA MET A 1 -30.43 -37.01 13.55
C MET A 1 -28.99 -36.64 13.90
N THR A 2 -28.61 -37.02 15.07
CA THR A 2 -27.39 -36.71 15.80
C THR A 2 -26.23 -37.55 15.29
N ILE A 3 -25.04 -37.00 15.05
CA ILE A 3 -23.79 -37.74 15.33
C ILE A 3 -22.68 -36.74 15.72
N ARG A 4 -22.12 -37.08 16.87
CA ARG A 4 -20.94 -36.58 17.58
C ARG A 4 -19.64 -37.11 16.96
N GLY A 5 -18.56 -36.39 17.27
CA GLY A 5 -17.21 -36.90 17.45
C GLY A 5 -16.20 -35.97 16.76
N GLY A 6 -15.23 -35.37 17.35
CA GLY A 6 -14.39 -35.68 18.49
C GLY A 6 -12.94 -35.62 18.08
N GLY A 7 -12.09 -34.81 18.78
CA GLY A 7 -10.65 -34.99 18.71
C GLY A 7 -9.84 -33.78 18.37
N GLY A 8 -9.51 -32.90 19.34
CA GLY A 8 -8.38 -31.98 19.25
C GLY A 8 -7.07 -32.68 19.66
N PRO A 9 -5.93 -32.29 19.17
CA PRO A 9 -4.64 -32.80 19.61
C PRO A 9 -4.09 -32.00 20.80
N ARG A 10 -3.48 -32.75 21.72
CA ARG A 10 -2.89 -32.37 22.98
C ARG A 10 -1.54 -31.69 22.78
N ASP A 11 -1.34 -30.67 23.60
CA ASP A 11 -0.05 -30.05 23.92
C ASP A 11 0.76 -30.99 24.85
N PRO A 12 2.07 -31.21 24.62
CA PRO A 12 2.96 -31.79 25.60
C PRO A 12 3.84 -30.70 26.22
N ARG A 13 3.44 -30.19 27.39
CA ARG A 13 4.35 -29.52 28.34
C ARG A 13 5.26 -30.56 28.95
N THR A 14 6.54 -30.47 28.67
CA THR A 14 7.56 -31.18 29.43
C THR A 14 8.07 -30.25 30.53
N GLN A 15 7.77 -30.64 31.74
CA GLN A 15 8.29 -30.08 33.00
C GLN A 15 9.77 -30.44 33.09
N ALA A 16 10.64 -29.44 33.34
CA ALA A 16 11.97 -29.65 33.88
C ALA A 16 11.88 -29.48 35.40
N GLN A 17 12.30 -30.51 36.13
CA GLN A 17 12.50 -30.48 37.56
C GLN A 17 13.79 -29.78 37.94
N PRO A 18 13.87 -29.16 39.13
CA PRO A 18 15.06 -28.52 39.63
C PRO A 18 16.03 -29.53 40.20
N MET A 19 17.30 -29.34 39.97
CA MET A 19 18.38 -30.03 40.66
C MET A 19 18.70 -29.31 41.95
N ASP A 20 18.72 -30.08 43.04
CA ASP A 20 19.01 -29.68 44.41
C ASP A 20 20.50 -29.35 44.60
N ASP A 21 20.72 -28.30 45.37
CA ASP A 21 22.00 -27.95 45.98
C ASP A 21 22.35 -28.96 47.09
N GLU A 22 23.49 -29.56 47.02
CA GLU A 22 24.14 -30.13 48.23
C GLU A 22 25.59 -29.67 48.34
N PRO A 23 26.02 -29.35 49.58
CA PRO A 23 27.34 -28.79 49.84
C PRO A 23 28.35 -29.89 50.09
N TRP A 24 29.55 -29.73 49.50
CA TRP A 24 30.70 -30.58 49.81
C TRP A 24 31.34 -30.17 51.12
N VAL A 25 31.28 -31.11 52.06
CA VAL A 25 31.98 -31.07 53.36
C VAL A 25 33.42 -31.55 53.16
N GLY A 26 34.36 -30.84 53.78
CA GLY A 26 35.77 -31.13 53.71
C GLY A 26 36.19 -32.40 54.43
N GLU A 27 37.23 -33.01 53.97
CA GLU A 27 37.98 -34.04 54.69
C GLU A 27 39.32 -33.53 55.11
N ASP A 28 39.57 -33.80 56.41
CA ASP A 28 40.75 -33.48 57.19
C ASP A 28 42.02 -34.22 56.71
N TRP A 29 43.11 -33.53 56.78
CA TRP A 29 44.42 -34.17 56.74
C TRP A 29 45.07 -34.08 58.10
N PRO A 30 45.62 -35.18 58.62
CA PRO A 30 46.22 -35.18 59.95
C PRO A 30 47.67 -34.75 59.95
N ASP A 31 48.02 -34.09 61.05
CA ASP A 31 49.39 -33.74 61.49
C ASP A 31 50.28 -34.95 61.58
N ARG A 32 51.54 -34.77 61.19
CA ARG A 32 52.67 -35.56 61.77
C ARG A 32 53.88 -34.69 62.05
N GLU A 33 54.05 -34.55 63.31
CA GLU A 33 55.28 -34.10 63.93
C GLU A 33 56.45 -35.04 63.64
N GLY A 34 57.61 -34.48 63.51
CA GLY A 34 58.88 -35.22 63.47
C GLY A 34 60.10 -34.33 63.77
N ARG A 35 60.33 -34.10 65.04
CA ARG A 35 61.61 -33.51 65.53
C ARG A 35 62.76 -34.37 65.08
N TRP A 36 63.89 -33.77 64.87
CA TRP A 36 65.21 -34.13 65.46
C TRP A 36 66.22 -32.99 65.42
N ALA A 37 66.92 -32.91 66.44
CA ALA A 37 67.72 -31.86 66.97
C ALA A 37 69.19 -31.92 66.55
N ALA A 38 69.86 -30.81 66.89
CA ALA A 38 71.22 -30.63 67.37
C ALA A 38 72.41 -30.52 66.39
N SER A 39 72.90 -29.36 66.34
CA SER A 39 74.22 -28.76 66.50
C SER A 39 75.51 -29.68 66.61
N PRO A 40 76.68 -29.16 66.67
CA PRO A 40 77.35 -27.85 66.27
C PRO A 40 78.70 -28.00 65.59
N HIS A 41 79.41 -26.88 65.48
CA HIS A 41 80.84 -26.61 65.33
C HIS A 41 81.32 -26.15 63.94
N ARG A 42 81.76 -25.06 63.80
CA ARG A 42 82.92 -24.21 64.27
C ARG A 42 83.85 -23.86 63.10
N ASN A 43 84.03 -22.61 62.96
CA ASN A 43 85.25 -21.93 62.51
C ASN A 43 85.80 -22.02 61.09
N GLY A 44 85.87 -20.85 60.51
CA GLY A 44 87.07 -20.54 59.70
C GLY A 44 86.89 -19.43 58.69
N ARG A 45 87.26 -18.24 59.13
CA ARG A 45 88.03 -17.18 58.43
C ARG A 45 87.81 -16.81 56.97
N ARG A 46 87.34 -15.56 56.79
CA ARG A 46 87.89 -14.49 55.94
C ARG A 46 88.14 -14.76 54.46
N GLY A 47 87.31 -13.98 53.60
CA GLY A 47 87.66 -13.64 52.23
C GLY A 47 86.68 -12.56 51.77
N GLY A 48 87.14 -11.34 51.59
CA GLY A 48 86.36 -10.20 51.17
C GLY A 48 85.92 -10.37 49.76
N GLY A 49 84.67 -10.07 49.55
CA GLY A 49 84.06 -9.97 48.24
C GLY A 49 82.82 -9.12 48.38
N GLY A 50 82.78 -7.97 47.73
CA GLY A 50 81.75 -6.96 47.86
C GLY A 50 80.34 -7.49 47.71
N GLY A 51 79.69 -7.59 48.83
CA GLY A 51 78.24 -7.84 48.82
C GLY A 51 77.49 -6.60 48.28
N LEU A 52 76.95 -6.74 47.17
CA LEU A 52 75.84 -5.84 46.75
C LEU A 52 74.80 -5.96 47.83
N GLY A 53 74.75 -5.02 48.75
CA GLY A 53 73.73 -4.99 49.79
C GLY A 53 72.36 -4.96 49.17
N ILE A 54 71.39 -5.57 49.86
CA ILE A 54 69.94 -5.62 49.47
C ILE A 54 69.47 -4.27 48.90
N GLY A 55 70.03 -3.12 49.38
CA GLY A 55 69.76 -1.80 48.85
C GLY A 55 70.30 -1.55 47.45
N GLY A 56 71.44 -2.17 47.05
CA GLY A 56 71.97 -2.09 45.69
C GLY A 56 71.19 -2.90 44.71
N PHE A 57 70.71 -4.10 45.13
CA PHE A 57 69.87 -4.94 44.32
C PHE A 57 68.48 -4.30 44.12
N LEU A 58 67.86 -3.74 45.16
CA LEU A 58 66.63 -3.01 45.06
C LEU A 58 66.74 -1.76 44.16
N ARG A 59 67.84 -1.00 44.23
CA ARG A 59 68.08 0.14 43.34
C ARG A 59 68.31 -0.30 41.90
N PHE A 60 68.99 -1.39 41.66
CA PHE A 60 69.13 -1.96 40.32
C PHE A 60 67.79 -2.48 39.77
N MET A 61 66.99 -3.21 40.56
CA MET A 61 65.68 -3.62 40.17
C MET A 61 64.73 -2.42 39.84
N LEU A 62 64.76 -1.39 40.70
CA LEU A 62 63.99 -0.17 40.45
C LEU A 62 64.48 0.54 39.20
N PHE A 63 65.81 0.67 39.00
CA PHE A 63 66.36 1.26 37.77
C PHE A 63 65.94 0.44 36.51
N THR A 64 66.06 -0.88 36.58
CA THR A 64 65.64 -1.76 35.46
C THR A 64 64.15 -1.66 35.18
N LEU A 65 63.34 -1.57 36.22
CA LEU A 65 61.86 -1.41 36.08
C LEU A 65 61.52 -0.03 35.52
N VAL A 66 62.22 1.03 35.97
CA VAL A 66 62.02 2.39 35.41
C VAL A 66 62.52 2.45 33.97
N MET A 67 63.69 1.87 33.65
CA MET A 67 64.17 1.80 32.27
C MET A 67 63.27 0.95 31.39
N ALA A 68 62.78 -0.17 31.88
CA ALA A 68 61.77 -0.97 31.16
C ALA A 68 60.46 -0.21 30.93
N ALA A 69 60.05 0.56 31.94
CA ALA A 69 58.84 1.41 31.79
C ALA A 69 59.06 2.55 30.77
N ILE A 70 60.24 3.21 30.79
CA ILE A 70 60.64 4.24 29.82
C ILE A 70 60.73 3.64 28.42
N VAL A 71 61.32 2.47 28.25
CA VAL A 71 61.44 1.77 26.97
C VAL A 71 60.01 1.35 26.51
N LEU A 72 59.23 0.85 27.43
CA LEU A 72 57.81 0.47 27.12
C LEU A 72 56.96 1.69 26.71
N VAL A 73 57.10 2.81 27.44
CA VAL A 73 56.43 4.08 27.08
C VAL A 73 56.90 4.60 25.73
N GLY A 74 58.23 4.59 25.51
CA GLY A 74 58.86 4.96 24.23
C GLY A 74 58.40 4.06 23.09
N LEU A 75 58.39 2.75 23.32
CA LEU A 75 57.87 1.78 22.35
C LEU A 75 56.38 1.99 22.06
N LEU A 76 55.59 2.19 23.10
CA LEU A 76 54.15 2.46 22.96
C LEU A 76 53.87 3.78 22.24
N THR A 77 54.68 4.83 22.47
CA THR A 77 54.49 6.11 21.76
C THR A 77 54.93 6.05 20.30
N VAL A 78 56.03 5.33 19.99
CA VAL A 78 56.51 5.17 18.60
C VAL A 78 55.67 4.19 17.79
N LEU A 79 55.22 3.11 18.43
CA LEU A 79 54.36 2.11 17.76
C LEU A 79 52.87 2.47 17.78
N ARG A 80 52.46 3.47 18.57
CA ARG A 80 51.07 3.88 18.69
C ARG A 80 50.37 4.08 17.35
N PRO A 81 50.94 4.83 16.37
CA PRO A 81 50.26 5.02 15.08
C PRO A 81 50.14 3.72 14.26
N VAL A 82 51.14 2.83 14.34
CA VAL A 82 51.13 1.54 13.63
C VAL A 82 50.12 0.58 14.26
N VAL A 83 50.12 0.51 15.61
CA VAL A 83 49.17 -0.32 16.35
C VAL A 83 47.73 0.21 16.21
N ALA A 84 47.58 1.54 16.25
CA ALA A 84 46.27 2.18 16.02
C ALA A 84 45.73 1.87 14.62
N GLY A 85 46.56 1.98 13.56
CA GLY A 85 46.16 1.63 12.20
C GLY A 85 45.72 0.17 12.08
N ALA A 86 46.50 -0.77 12.67
CA ALA A 86 46.12 -2.18 12.66
C ALA A 86 44.82 -2.48 13.43
N ILE A 87 44.58 -1.76 14.54
CA ILE A 87 43.33 -1.87 15.29
C ILE A 87 42.13 -1.32 14.43
N VAL A 88 42.33 -0.21 13.73
CA VAL A 88 41.31 0.38 12.86
C VAL A 88 40.98 -0.56 11.72
N ASP A 89 41.95 -1.12 11.02
CA ASP A 89 41.73 -2.07 9.94
C ASP A 89 41.03 -3.34 10.45
N TRP A 90 41.46 -3.87 11.60
CA TRP A 90 40.79 -5.01 12.21
C TRP A 90 39.37 -4.69 12.66
N ALA A 91 39.11 -3.52 13.23
CA ALA A 91 37.77 -3.09 13.66
C ALA A 91 36.86 -2.82 12.47
N TYR A 92 37.39 -2.41 11.32
CA TYR A 92 36.63 -2.28 10.08
C TYR A 92 36.10 -3.63 9.60
N ASP A 93 36.95 -4.67 9.62
CA ASP A 93 36.55 -6.03 9.26
C ASP A 93 35.69 -6.72 10.33
N ASN A 94 35.75 -6.22 11.58
CA ASN A 94 35.03 -6.75 12.73
C ASN A 94 34.30 -5.63 13.49
N PRO A 95 33.19 -5.07 12.94
CA PRO A 95 32.53 -3.90 13.52
C PRO A 95 32.07 -4.11 14.97
N GLY A 96 31.77 -5.36 15.36
CA GLY A 96 31.45 -5.70 16.75
C GLY A 96 32.55 -5.32 17.77
N ALA A 97 33.79 -5.17 17.33
CA ALA A 97 34.93 -4.72 18.18
C ALA A 97 34.76 -3.27 18.66
N LEU A 98 34.03 -2.43 17.89
CA LEU A 98 33.70 -1.04 18.24
C LEU A 98 32.82 -0.91 19.49
N ARG A 99 32.22 -2.00 19.95
CA ARG A 99 31.49 -2.04 21.23
C ARG A 99 32.39 -2.03 22.44
N VAL A 100 33.68 -2.34 22.24
CA VAL A 100 34.71 -2.25 23.30
C VAL A 100 35.17 -0.79 23.39
N PRO A 101 34.96 -0.08 24.54
CA PRO A 101 35.22 1.36 24.63
C PRO A 101 36.63 1.75 24.21
N PHE A 102 37.63 1.00 24.64
CA PHE A 102 39.05 1.23 24.29
C PHE A 102 39.31 1.19 22.77
N VAL A 103 38.70 0.23 22.05
CA VAL A 103 38.81 0.11 20.60
C VAL A 103 38.08 1.27 19.92
N ALA A 104 36.89 1.61 20.38
CA ALA A 104 36.11 2.73 19.86
C ALA A 104 36.86 4.06 20.00
N ASP A 105 37.56 4.29 21.13
CA ASP A 105 38.30 5.52 21.35
C ASP A 105 39.52 5.62 20.42
N ILE A 106 40.23 4.51 20.17
CA ILE A 106 41.36 4.48 19.22
C ILE A 106 40.86 4.76 17.79
N VAL A 107 39.77 4.12 17.39
CA VAL A 107 39.17 4.30 16.05
C VAL A 107 38.67 5.73 15.88
N ARG A 108 38.00 6.30 16.88
CA ARG A 108 37.53 7.69 16.89
C ARG A 108 38.70 8.68 16.74
N GLU A 109 39.79 8.48 17.51
CA GLU A 109 40.98 9.33 17.42
C GLU A 109 41.62 9.24 16.03
N HIS A 110 41.66 8.03 15.45
CA HIS A 110 42.27 7.81 14.14
C HIS A 110 41.42 8.39 12.99
N LEU A 111 40.09 8.22 13.01
CA LEU A 111 39.18 8.77 12.00
C LEU A 111 39.12 10.31 12.06
N GLY A 112 39.23 10.88 13.27
CA GLY A 112 39.32 12.33 13.47
C GLY A 112 38.29 13.13 12.62
N PRO A 113 38.79 13.95 11.67
CA PRO A 113 37.92 14.77 10.83
C PRO A 113 36.93 13.99 9.96
N GLU A 114 37.23 12.74 9.58
CA GLU A 114 36.37 11.93 8.72
C GLU A 114 34.96 11.72 9.34
N LEU A 115 34.84 11.75 10.66
CA LEU A 115 33.60 11.63 11.39
C LEU A 115 32.66 12.85 11.20
N THR A 116 33.25 14.00 10.85
CA THR A 116 32.51 15.26 10.67
C THR A 116 32.54 15.78 9.24
N ASP A 117 33.31 15.14 8.37
CA ASP A 117 33.43 15.50 6.98
C ASP A 117 32.13 15.14 6.23
N LYS A 118 31.61 16.13 5.53
CA LYS A 118 30.47 15.96 4.62
C LYS A 118 30.94 15.54 3.25
N ALA A 119 30.13 14.72 2.54
CA ALA A 119 30.47 14.30 1.18
C ALA A 119 30.41 15.47 0.19
N SER A 120 29.50 16.41 0.39
CA SER A 120 29.27 17.59 -0.45
C SER A 120 28.89 18.80 0.38
N ALA A 121 28.99 19.99 -0.19
CA ALA A 121 28.34 21.20 0.35
C ALA A 121 26.89 21.37 -0.16
N ASP A 122 26.47 20.56 -1.13
CA ASP A 122 25.15 20.57 -1.74
C ASP A 122 24.13 19.92 -0.79
N SER A 123 23.05 20.64 -0.51
CA SER A 123 21.95 20.17 0.36
C SER A 123 20.85 19.42 -0.39
N THR A 124 21.05 19.13 -1.67
CA THR A 124 20.05 18.39 -2.46
C THR A 124 19.81 17.02 -1.85
N GLU A 125 18.57 16.70 -1.64
CA GLU A 125 18.15 15.37 -1.19
C GLU A 125 18.13 14.39 -2.37
N VAL A 126 18.59 13.19 -2.10
CA VAL A 126 18.60 12.07 -3.05
C VAL A 126 17.81 10.92 -2.46
N GLU A 127 17.03 10.27 -3.29
CA GLU A 127 16.35 9.04 -2.91
C GLU A 127 17.35 7.88 -2.90
N PHE A 128 17.46 7.21 -1.76
CA PHE A 128 18.36 6.08 -1.55
C PHE A 128 17.56 4.86 -1.09
N GLU A 129 17.67 3.75 -1.80
CA GLU A 129 16.94 2.52 -1.49
C GLU A 129 17.76 1.63 -0.55
N ILE A 130 17.14 1.16 0.56
CA ILE A 130 17.63 0.05 1.38
C ILE A 130 16.93 -1.22 0.94
N ILE A 131 17.72 -2.21 0.50
CA ILE A 131 17.21 -3.50 0.05
C ILE A 131 17.09 -4.46 1.26
N ALA A 132 16.10 -5.34 1.26
CA ALA A 132 15.94 -6.32 2.32
C ALA A 132 17.19 -7.22 2.43
N GLY A 133 17.83 -7.24 3.63
CA GLY A 133 19.04 -7.98 3.87
C GLY A 133 20.33 -7.16 3.72
N ASP A 134 20.26 -5.87 3.41
CA ASP A 134 21.43 -4.99 3.40
C ASP A 134 22.14 -4.99 4.75
N THR A 135 23.45 -5.05 4.69
CA THR A 135 24.32 -4.90 5.85
C THR A 135 24.89 -3.49 5.92
N PRO A 136 25.32 -2.99 7.11
CA PRO A 136 25.97 -1.69 7.18
C PRO A 136 27.18 -1.53 6.23
N HIS A 137 27.90 -2.62 5.94
CA HIS A 137 29.00 -2.62 4.96
C HIS A 137 28.49 -2.39 3.53
N ALA A 138 27.46 -3.11 3.11
CA ALA A 138 26.86 -2.94 1.78
C ALA A 138 26.31 -1.52 1.61
N LEU A 139 25.68 -0.99 2.66
CA LEU A 139 25.20 0.40 2.67
C LEU A 139 26.35 1.41 2.57
N ALA A 140 27.43 1.21 3.33
CA ALA A 140 28.60 2.08 3.28
C ALA A 140 29.16 2.21 1.85
N THR A 141 29.33 1.08 1.17
CA THR A 141 29.86 1.05 -0.20
C THR A 141 28.91 1.75 -1.18
N ARG A 142 27.59 1.52 -1.07
CA ARG A 142 26.60 2.18 -1.94
C ARG A 142 26.47 3.67 -1.67
N LEU A 143 26.40 4.08 -0.41
CA LEU A 143 26.38 5.51 -0.01
C LEU A 143 27.61 6.25 -0.49
N SER A 144 28.79 5.61 -0.44
CA SER A 144 30.03 6.18 -0.95
C SER A 144 30.02 6.31 -2.48
N ALA A 145 29.56 5.28 -3.18
CA ALA A 145 29.43 5.28 -4.64
C ALA A 145 28.48 6.37 -5.15
N GLU A 146 27.40 6.66 -4.41
CA GLU A 146 26.43 7.71 -4.73
C GLU A 146 26.85 9.10 -4.22
N GLY A 147 28.01 9.21 -3.56
CA GLY A 147 28.53 10.47 -3.04
C GLY A 147 27.67 11.06 -1.90
N LEU A 148 27.08 10.18 -1.07
CA LEU A 148 26.29 10.55 0.10
C LEU A 148 27.13 10.53 1.38
N ILE A 149 28.27 9.79 1.38
CA ILE A 149 29.27 9.81 2.42
C ILE A 149 30.66 9.92 1.79
N LYS A 150 31.64 10.48 2.53
CA LYS A 150 33.01 10.61 2.09
C LYS A 150 33.88 9.44 2.56
N SER A 151 33.60 8.89 3.74
CA SER A 151 34.35 7.80 4.37
C SER A 151 33.41 6.67 4.78
N GLU A 152 33.63 5.50 4.16
CA GLU A 152 32.90 4.26 4.53
C GLU A 152 33.24 3.86 5.99
N ARG A 153 34.50 4.07 6.42
CA ARG A 153 34.96 3.74 7.78
C ARG A 153 34.26 4.60 8.83
N ALA A 154 34.09 5.89 8.56
CA ALA A 154 33.42 6.82 9.45
C ALA A 154 31.92 6.46 9.56
N PHE A 155 31.28 6.13 8.46
CA PHE A 155 29.89 5.68 8.47
C PHE A 155 29.71 4.37 9.27
N LEU A 156 30.59 3.37 9.05
CA LEU A 156 30.53 2.10 9.79
C LEU A 156 30.75 2.27 11.28
N PHE A 157 31.67 3.19 11.67
CA PHE A 157 31.88 3.55 13.07
C PHE A 157 30.57 4.07 13.69
N GLU A 158 29.92 5.07 13.08
CA GLU A 158 28.68 5.65 13.59
C GLU A 158 27.52 4.67 13.53
N ALA A 159 27.40 3.90 12.44
CA ALA A 159 26.40 2.85 12.29
C ALA A 159 26.46 1.76 13.38
N THR A 160 27.71 1.38 13.77
CA THR A 160 27.90 0.38 14.84
C THR A 160 27.60 0.98 16.20
N ARG A 161 28.07 2.22 16.45
CA ARG A 161 27.82 2.93 17.71
C ARG A 161 26.35 3.19 17.98
N SER A 162 25.61 3.53 16.94
CA SER A 162 24.15 3.81 17.00
C SER A 162 23.29 2.55 16.95
N GLU A 163 23.90 1.37 16.88
CA GLU A 163 23.23 0.09 16.70
C GLU A 163 22.23 0.14 15.51
N LEU A 164 22.72 0.61 14.35
CA LEU A 164 21.88 0.82 13.16
C LEU A 164 21.23 -0.47 12.66
N THR A 165 21.95 -1.60 12.68
CA THR A 165 21.49 -2.87 12.09
C THR A 165 20.06 -3.29 12.48
N PRO A 166 19.67 -3.31 13.78
CA PRO A 166 18.31 -3.69 14.16
C PRO A 166 17.24 -2.63 13.83
N LYS A 167 17.66 -1.41 13.47
CA LYS A 167 16.77 -0.29 13.14
C LYS A 167 16.53 -0.16 11.63
N LEU A 168 17.39 -0.78 10.81
CA LEU A 168 17.27 -0.73 9.36
C LEU A 168 15.96 -1.39 8.88
N GLN A 169 15.26 -0.68 8.04
CA GLN A 169 14.08 -1.19 7.34
C GLN A 169 14.29 -1.03 5.83
N ALA A 170 13.91 -2.02 5.05
CA ALA A 170 13.92 -1.90 3.60
C ALA A 170 12.92 -0.83 3.12
N GLY A 171 13.29 -0.13 2.05
CA GLY A 171 12.50 0.95 1.47
C GLY A 171 13.35 2.13 1.05
N ASN A 172 12.71 3.17 0.55
CA ASN A 172 13.36 4.39 0.07
C ASN A 172 13.48 5.42 1.18
N TYR A 173 14.58 6.19 1.13
CA TYR A 173 14.92 7.21 2.12
C TYR A 173 15.38 8.49 1.43
N HIS A 174 15.00 9.65 1.96
CA HIS A 174 15.57 10.93 1.54
C HIS A 174 16.86 11.22 2.32
N ILE A 175 17.98 11.31 1.62
CA ILE A 175 19.29 11.61 2.20
C ILE A 175 19.90 12.82 1.50
N ALA A 176 20.15 13.89 2.26
CA ALA A 176 20.82 15.06 1.74
C ALA A 176 22.32 14.80 1.55
N ARG A 177 22.91 15.36 0.47
CA ARG A 177 24.34 15.16 0.15
C ARG A 177 25.30 15.85 1.12
N ASN A 178 24.81 16.81 1.90
CA ASN A 178 25.61 17.61 2.83
C ASN A 178 25.58 17.11 4.27
N LEU A 179 25.27 15.84 4.49
CA LEU A 179 25.25 15.23 5.82
C LEU A 179 26.62 14.70 6.25
N THR A 180 26.86 14.72 7.56
CA THR A 180 27.98 14.00 8.20
C THR A 180 27.63 12.51 8.32
N PRO A 181 28.58 11.61 8.56
CA PRO A 181 28.30 10.18 8.73
C PRO A 181 27.25 9.86 9.81
N ASP A 182 27.24 10.56 10.94
CA ASP A 182 26.26 10.39 12.02
C ASP A 182 24.86 10.88 11.58
N GLU A 183 24.80 12.01 10.87
CA GLU A 183 23.56 12.54 10.29
C GLU A 183 22.99 11.58 9.22
N VAL A 184 23.84 10.94 8.40
CA VAL A 184 23.41 9.91 7.44
C VAL A 184 22.84 8.68 8.16
N VAL A 185 23.48 8.21 9.24
CA VAL A 185 22.96 7.11 10.06
C VAL A 185 21.58 7.46 10.63
N THR A 186 21.41 8.70 11.10
CA THR A 186 20.10 9.19 11.60
C THR A 186 19.07 9.23 10.48
N ALA A 187 19.45 9.75 9.31
CA ALA A 187 18.55 9.82 8.15
C ALA A 187 18.07 8.42 7.69
N LEU A 188 18.94 7.40 7.74
CA LEU A 188 18.57 6.01 7.44
C LEU A 188 17.63 5.37 8.46
N VAL A 189 17.34 6.03 9.57
CA VAL A 189 16.37 5.57 10.57
C VAL A 189 15.08 6.39 10.50
N GLU A 190 15.20 7.70 10.29
CA GLU A 190 14.10 8.66 10.47
C GLU A 190 13.46 9.11 9.14
N ASN A 191 14.22 9.20 8.05
CA ASN A 191 13.77 9.79 6.78
C ASN A 191 13.24 8.75 5.78
N ARG A 192 12.66 7.65 6.28
CA ARG A 192 12.04 6.65 5.41
C ARG A 192 10.83 7.24 4.70
N ILE A 193 10.81 7.07 3.38
CA ILE A 193 9.64 7.43 2.58
C ILE A 193 8.54 6.39 2.86
N VAL A 194 7.53 6.78 3.60
CA VAL A 194 6.35 5.94 3.84
C VAL A 194 5.31 6.32 2.79
N ILE A 195 5.17 5.48 1.77
CA ILE A 195 4.09 5.63 0.81
C ILE A 195 2.80 5.13 1.48
N THR A 196 1.94 6.08 1.84
CA THR A 196 0.59 5.76 2.29
C THR A 196 -0.24 5.36 1.09
N VAL A 197 -0.72 4.12 1.06
CA VAL A 197 -1.65 3.62 0.05
C VAL A 197 -3.04 3.60 0.65
N VAL A 198 -4.00 4.20 -0.04
CA VAL A 198 -5.42 4.18 0.30
C VAL A 198 -6.17 3.40 -0.76
N SER A 199 -6.86 2.33 -0.35
CA SER A 199 -7.71 1.55 -1.25
C SER A 199 -9.11 2.14 -1.31
N VAL A 200 -9.51 2.65 -2.47
CA VAL A 200 -10.83 3.23 -2.72
C VAL A 200 -11.65 2.27 -3.55
N ASN A 201 -12.77 1.80 -2.99
CA ASN A 201 -13.67 0.90 -3.72
C ASN A 201 -14.79 1.70 -4.41
N PHE A 202 -14.88 1.62 -5.73
CA PHE A 202 -16.02 2.10 -6.50
C PHE A 202 -16.84 0.89 -6.95
N ARG A 203 -18.03 0.76 -6.38
CA ARG A 203 -18.97 -0.33 -6.69
C ARG A 203 -19.68 -0.10 -8.02
N GLU A 204 -20.33 -1.12 -8.52
CA GLU A 204 -21.22 -1.07 -9.67
C GLU A 204 -22.43 -0.13 -9.41
N GLY A 205 -23.01 0.42 -10.46
CA GLY A 205 -24.18 1.26 -10.41
C GLY A 205 -23.95 2.67 -9.88
N LEU A 206 -22.71 3.09 -9.64
CA LEU A 206 -22.39 4.49 -9.33
C LEU A 206 -22.45 5.34 -10.59
N ARG A 207 -23.05 6.52 -10.51
CA ARG A 207 -22.95 7.56 -11.53
C ARG A 207 -21.69 8.41 -11.30
N LEU A 208 -21.29 9.18 -12.32
CA LEU A 208 -20.09 10.02 -12.26
C LEU A 208 -20.05 10.89 -10.99
N GLU A 209 -21.15 11.56 -10.65
CA GLU A 209 -21.20 12.46 -9.50
C GLU A 209 -21.10 11.71 -8.16
N GLN A 210 -21.53 10.45 -8.10
CA GLN A 210 -21.32 9.62 -6.91
C GLN A 210 -19.85 9.18 -6.75
N ILE A 211 -19.17 8.88 -7.86
CA ILE A 211 -17.73 8.59 -7.87
C ILE A 211 -16.98 9.84 -7.41
N THR A 212 -17.30 11.00 -7.99
CA THR A 212 -16.72 12.30 -7.63
C THR A 212 -16.94 12.62 -6.14
N ALA A 213 -18.18 12.50 -5.65
CA ALA A 213 -18.50 12.70 -4.24
C ALA A 213 -17.71 11.77 -3.31
N LYS A 214 -17.43 10.56 -3.75
CA LYS A 214 -16.58 9.63 -2.99
C LYS A 214 -15.11 10.06 -2.98
N ILE A 215 -14.60 10.58 -4.10
CA ILE A 215 -13.23 11.15 -4.16
C ILE A 215 -13.09 12.33 -3.21
N GLN A 216 -14.11 13.18 -3.05
CA GLN A 216 -14.12 14.29 -2.09
C GLN A 216 -13.94 13.83 -0.63
N THR A 217 -14.19 12.57 -0.31
CA THR A 217 -14.00 12.04 1.05
C THR A 217 -12.57 11.58 1.34
N LEU A 218 -11.67 11.67 0.37
CA LEU A 218 -10.26 11.34 0.58
C LEU A 218 -9.56 12.42 1.41
N GLU A 219 -8.81 12.00 2.42
CA GLU A 219 -8.12 12.89 3.36
C GLU A 219 -6.59 12.77 3.20
N ALA A 220 -5.89 13.83 3.59
CA ALA A 220 -4.43 13.83 3.59
C ALA A 220 -3.85 12.59 4.34
N PRO A 221 -2.70 12.03 3.92
CA PRO A 221 -1.82 12.56 2.88
C PRO A 221 -2.24 12.21 1.44
N VAL A 222 -3.28 11.41 1.22
CA VAL A 222 -3.76 11.03 -0.11
C VAL A 222 -5.02 11.83 -0.44
N THR A 223 -4.89 12.78 -1.34
CA THR A 223 -6.00 13.58 -1.86
C THR A 223 -5.95 13.58 -3.38
N ILE A 224 -7.11 13.51 -4.02
CA ILE A 224 -7.25 13.64 -5.47
C ILE A 224 -8.17 14.82 -5.72
N ASP A 225 -7.85 15.66 -6.70
CA ASP A 225 -8.72 16.76 -7.09
C ASP A 225 -10.01 16.20 -7.72
N ALA A 226 -11.09 16.24 -6.95
CA ALA A 226 -12.38 15.70 -7.36
C ALA A 226 -13.03 16.54 -8.47
N GLN A 227 -12.76 17.87 -8.51
CA GLN A 227 -13.27 18.73 -9.58
C GLN A 227 -12.57 18.42 -10.89
N GLU A 228 -11.24 18.31 -10.86
CA GLU A 228 -10.46 17.92 -12.05
C GLU A 228 -10.88 16.53 -12.56
N PHE A 229 -11.10 15.57 -11.65
CA PHE A 229 -11.61 14.24 -12.02
C PHE A 229 -12.96 14.33 -12.74
N TYR A 230 -13.90 15.10 -12.17
CA TYR A 230 -15.22 15.30 -12.77
C TYR A 230 -15.12 15.93 -14.16
N ASP A 231 -14.31 16.99 -14.29
CA ASP A 231 -14.16 17.72 -15.54
C ASP A 231 -13.54 16.84 -16.65
N ILE A 232 -12.49 16.07 -16.33
CA ILE A 232 -11.85 15.12 -17.27
C ILE A 232 -12.86 14.06 -17.76
N VAL A 233 -13.68 13.52 -16.87
CA VAL A 233 -14.66 12.48 -17.23
C VAL A 233 -15.84 13.07 -17.97
N LYS A 234 -16.29 14.27 -17.60
CA LYS A 234 -17.42 14.96 -18.20
C LYS A 234 -17.12 15.45 -19.62
N GLU A 235 -15.94 16.03 -19.80
CA GLU A 235 -15.45 16.56 -21.06
C GLU A 235 -14.01 16.06 -21.33
N PRO A 236 -13.87 14.79 -21.78
CA PRO A 236 -12.55 14.17 -21.88
C PRO A 236 -11.63 14.94 -22.87
N PRO A 237 -10.39 15.27 -22.45
CA PRO A 237 -9.41 15.92 -23.30
C PRO A 237 -9.07 15.09 -24.54
N ALA A 238 -8.78 15.75 -25.64
CA ALA A 238 -8.44 15.09 -26.90
C ALA A 238 -7.19 14.17 -26.77
N GLU A 239 -6.23 14.58 -25.94
CA GLU A 239 -5.02 13.81 -25.64
C GLU A 239 -5.37 12.50 -24.94
N LEU A 240 -6.26 12.53 -23.96
CA LEU A 240 -6.73 11.32 -23.28
C LEU A 240 -7.46 10.39 -24.26
N LEU A 241 -8.33 10.92 -25.11
CA LEU A 241 -9.04 10.11 -26.12
C LEU A 241 -8.08 9.50 -27.14
N ALA A 242 -7.00 10.20 -27.51
CA ALA A 242 -5.98 9.69 -28.43
C ALA A 242 -5.20 8.50 -27.83
N ASP A 243 -5.02 8.44 -26.50
CA ASP A 243 -4.39 7.32 -25.80
C ASP A 243 -5.33 6.09 -25.69
N TYR A 244 -6.65 6.31 -25.82
CA TYR A 244 -7.68 5.26 -25.74
C TYR A 244 -8.55 5.20 -27.01
N PRO A 245 -7.97 4.94 -28.21
CA PRO A 245 -8.71 4.97 -29.48
C PRO A 245 -9.89 3.98 -29.54
N TRP A 246 -9.87 2.93 -28.72
CA TRP A 246 -10.98 1.97 -28.62
C TRP A 246 -12.30 2.62 -28.15
N LEU A 247 -12.26 3.74 -27.43
CA LEU A 247 -13.46 4.46 -26.99
C LEU A 247 -14.28 4.94 -28.19
N THR A 248 -13.62 5.54 -29.19
CA THR A 248 -14.28 6.08 -30.39
C THR A 248 -14.43 5.03 -31.50
N GLU A 249 -13.37 4.25 -31.78
CA GLU A 249 -13.30 3.33 -32.91
C GLU A 249 -14.11 2.03 -32.69
N GLN A 250 -14.09 1.48 -31.47
CA GLN A 250 -14.73 0.20 -31.15
C GLN A 250 -16.00 0.38 -30.32
N ALA A 251 -15.94 1.20 -29.28
CA ALA A 251 -17.10 1.42 -28.42
C ALA A 251 -18.11 2.41 -29.03
N GLY A 252 -17.70 3.26 -29.96
CA GLY A 252 -18.56 4.23 -30.62
C GLY A 252 -18.97 5.38 -29.69
N LEU A 253 -18.06 5.84 -28.83
CA LEU A 253 -18.26 7.02 -27.98
C LEU A 253 -18.57 8.23 -28.89
N PRO A 254 -19.74 8.89 -28.75
CA PRO A 254 -20.06 10.07 -29.54
C PRO A 254 -19.15 11.26 -29.21
N GLU A 255 -18.94 12.15 -30.17
CA GLU A 255 -18.23 13.41 -29.96
C GLU A 255 -18.92 14.24 -28.85
N GLY A 256 -18.14 14.72 -27.90
CA GLY A 256 -18.62 15.49 -26.75
C GLY A 256 -19.35 14.67 -25.67
N ALA A 257 -19.40 13.35 -25.80
CA ALA A 257 -19.96 12.50 -24.75
C ALA A 257 -18.99 12.32 -23.59
N SER A 258 -19.52 12.18 -22.38
CA SER A 258 -18.74 11.88 -21.20
C SER A 258 -18.23 10.43 -21.17
N LEU A 259 -17.23 10.15 -20.35
CA LEU A 259 -16.74 8.80 -20.09
C LEU A 259 -17.60 8.04 -19.04
N GLU A 260 -18.76 8.57 -18.64
CA GLU A 260 -19.68 7.85 -17.76
C GLU A 260 -20.04 6.50 -18.35
N GLY A 261 -20.05 5.46 -17.53
CA GLY A 261 -20.23 4.08 -17.98
C GLY A 261 -18.93 3.35 -18.31
N PHE A 262 -17.84 4.06 -18.67
CA PHE A 262 -16.52 3.47 -18.96
C PHE A 262 -15.59 3.42 -17.76
N LEU A 263 -15.98 3.97 -16.61
CA LEU A 263 -15.20 3.94 -15.38
C LEU A 263 -15.40 2.60 -14.68
N ALA A 264 -14.48 1.65 -14.82
CA ALA A 264 -14.67 0.30 -14.30
C ALA A 264 -14.92 0.27 -12.78
N PRO A 265 -15.94 -0.44 -12.32
CA PRO A 265 -16.14 -0.66 -10.89
C PRO A 265 -15.06 -1.61 -10.37
N ALA A 266 -14.26 -1.14 -9.40
CA ALA A 266 -13.19 -1.90 -8.77
C ALA A 266 -12.70 -1.22 -7.49
N THR A 267 -11.74 -1.84 -6.83
CA THR A 267 -10.94 -1.20 -5.80
C THR A 267 -9.64 -0.68 -6.43
N TYR A 268 -9.35 0.59 -6.23
CA TYR A 268 -8.17 1.28 -6.72
C TYR A 268 -7.26 1.68 -5.57
N ASP A 269 -6.00 1.36 -5.69
CA ASP A 269 -4.97 1.77 -4.74
C ASP A 269 -4.39 3.11 -5.20
N VAL A 270 -4.57 4.14 -4.38
CA VAL A 270 -4.12 5.50 -4.65
C VAL A 270 -3.10 5.95 -3.61
N VAL A 271 -2.17 6.78 -4.04
CA VAL A 271 -1.09 7.35 -3.21
C VAL A 271 -1.11 8.87 -3.31
N ALA A 272 -0.34 9.56 -2.48
CA ALA A 272 -0.29 11.03 -2.48
C ALA A 272 0.10 11.65 -3.84
N ALA A 273 0.81 10.90 -4.69
CA ALA A 273 1.20 11.33 -6.03
C ALA A 273 0.16 11.01 -7.11
N THR A 274 -0.93 10.30 -6.79
CA THR A 274 -1.98 9.93 -7.76
C THR A 274 -2.77 11.18 -8.13
N THR A 275 -2.74 11.55 -9.41
CA THR A 275 -3.54 12.67 -9.95
C THR A 275 -4.97 12.21 -10.30
N ALA A 276 -5.84 13.17 -10.60
CA ALA A 276 -7.18 12.91 -11.10
C ALA A 276 -7.13 12.14 -12.44
N GLU A 277 -6.24 12.56 -13.35
CA GLU A 277 -6.05 11.90 -14.64
C GLU A 277 -5.51 10.47 -14.48
N ASP A 278 -4.56 10.23 -13.55
CA ASP A 278 -4.06 8.87 -13.26
C ASP A 278 -5.20 7.93 -12.82
N LEU A 279 -6.12 8.41 -11.99
CA LEU A 279 -7.27 7.60 -11.56
C LEU A 279 -8.21 7.31 -12.75
N VAL A 280 -8.51 8.31 -13.60
CA VAL A 280 -9.31 8.10 -14.81
C VAL A 280 -8.66 7.05 -15.71
N ARG A 281 -7.35 7.15 -15.95
CA ARG A 281 -6.58 6.19 -16.75
C ARG A 281 -6.63 4.77 -16.15
N GLN A 282 -6.45 4.64 -14.85
CA GLN A 282 -6.57 3.36 -14.14
C GLN A 282 -7.96 2.74 -14.33
N MET A 283 -9.03 3.57 -14.28
CA MET A 283 -10.41 3.12 -14.46
C MET A 283 -10.69 2.69 -15.91
N LEU A 284 -10.18 3.40 -16.91
CA LEU A 284 -10.29 3.05 -18.33
C LEU A 284 -9.50 1.77 -18.67
N ASP A 285 -8.29 1.64 -18.13
CA ASP A 285 -7.47 0.43 -18.27
C ASP A 285 -8.16 -0.79 -17.63
N ALA A 286 -8.75 -0.61 -16.47
CA ALA A 286 -9.52 -1.65 -15.80
C ALA A 286 -10.75 -2.05 -16.63
N PHE A 287 -11.46 -1.08 -17.21
CA PHE A 287 -12.59 -1.34 -18.10
C PHE A 287 -12.18 -2.15 -19.32
N SER A 288 -11.12 -1.71 -20.01
CA SER A 288 -10.59 -2.43 -21.18
C SER A 288 -10.20 -3.87 -20.85
N ARG A 289 -9.61 -4.11 -19.67
CA ARG A 289 -9.25 -5.47 -19.22
C ARG A 289 -10.46 -6.32 -18.84
N GLN A 290 -11.46 -5.73 -18.17
CA GLN A 290 -12.64 -6.47 -17.67
C GLN A 290 -13.63 -6.79 -18.79
N VAL A 291 -13.89 -5.82 -19.67
CA VAL A 291 -14.85 -5.96 -20.78
C VAL A 291 -14.19 -6.69 -21.95
N GLY A 292 -13.02 -6.27 -22.34
CA GLY A 292 -12.27 -6.83 -23.47
C GLY A 292 -12.80 -6.43 -24.83
N PRO A 293 -11.96 -6.50 -25.88
CA PRO A 293 -12.30 -6.09 -27.24
C PRO A 293 -13.41 -6.95 -27.85
N ASP A 294 -13.47 -8.24 -27.52
CA ASP A 294 -14.46 -9.16 -28.09
C ASP A 294 -15.89 -8.75 -27.82
N ARG A 295 -16.16 -8.23 -26.60
CA ARG A 295 -17.51 -7.71 -26.26
C ARG A 295 -17.86 -6.45 -27.02
N MET A 296 -16.88 -5.59 -27.30
CA MET A 296 -17.11 -4.32 -27.97
C MET A 296 -17.53 -4.46 -29.43
N VAL A 297 -17.17 -5.57 -30.08
CA VAL A 297 -17.55 -5.81 -31.50
C VAL A 297 -18.88 -6.53 -31.66
N VAL A 298 -19.41 -7.19 -30.63
CA VAL A 298 -20.69 -7.92 -30.70
C VAL A 298 -21.87 -7.05 -31.12
N PRO A 299 -22.04 -5.80 -30.63
CA PRO A 299 -23.20 -4.97 -30.92
C PRO A 299 -23.41 -4.69 -32.41
N ALA A 300 -22.35 -4.62 -33.20
CA ALA A 300 -22.41 -4.33 -34.64
C ALA A 300 -23.32 -5.36 -35.39
N SER A 301 -23.38 -6.60 -34.94
CA SER A 301 -24.28 -7.63 -35.51
C SER A 301 -25.77 -7.34 -35.26
N ARG A 302 -26.09 -6.46 -34.32
CA ARG A 302 -27.44 -6.01 -33.95
C ARG A 302 -27.73 -4.60 -34.47
N GLY A 303 -26.80 -3.99 -35.23
CA GLY A 303 -26.93 -2.61 -35.72
C GLY A 303 -26.84 -1.57 -34.59
N MET A 304 -26.15 -1.89 -33.51
CA MET A 304 -25.92 -1.01 -32.35
C MET A 304 -24.42 -0.74 -32.17
N THR A 305 -24.11 0.37 -31.54
CA THR A 305 -22.75 0.64 -31.00
C THR A 305 -22.60 0.01 -29.62
N PHE A 306 -21.35 -0.17 -29.17
CA PHE A 306 -21.13 -0.63 -27.80
C PHE A 306 -21.55 0.43 -26.77
N TYR A 307 -21.49 1.72 -27.12
CA TYR A 307 -21.97 2.81 -26.28
C TYR A 307 -23.49 2.70 -26.02
N GLU A 308 -24.28 2.33 -27.04
CA GLU A 308 -25.70 2.05 -26.87
C GLU A 308 -25.97 0.82 -25.99
N ILE A 309 -25.13 -0.22 -26.11
CA ILE A 309 -25.20 -1.38 -25.20
C ILE A 309 -24.85 -0.95 -23.76
N LEU A 310 -23.88 -0.06 -23.59
CA LEU A 310 -23.48 0.44 -22.28
C LEU A 310 -24.62 1.27 -21.64
N ALA A 311 -25.34 2.05 -22.44
CA ALA A 311 -26.53 2.77 -21.98
C ALA A 311 -27.65 1.79 -21.53
N LEU A 312 -27.88 0.72 -22.28
CA LEU A 312 -28.83 -0.34 -21.88
C LEU A 312 -28.37 -1.07 -20.63
N ALA A 313 -27.08 -1.43 -20.55
CA ALA A 313 -26.49 -2.10 -19.40
C ALA A 313 -26.59 -1.27 -18.13
N ALA A 314 -26.42 0.05 -18.22
CA ALA A 314 -26.60 0.97 -17.10
C ALA A 314 -28.04 1.01 -16.57
N ILE A 315 -29.03 0.90 -17.46
CA ILE A 315 -30.44 0.75 -17.06
C ILE A 315 -30.62 -0.59 -16.34
N VAL A 316 -30.17 -1.69 -16.93
CA VAL A 316 -30.26 -3.04 -16.33
C VAL A 316 -29.59 -3.09 -14.96
N GLU A 317 -28.42 -2.45 -14.80
CA GLU A 317 -27.71 -2.36 -13.52
C GLU A 317 -28.55 -1.68 -12.44
N ARG A 318 -29.33 -0.67 -12.82
CA ARG A 318 -30.16 0.08 -11.87
C ARG A 318 -31.51 -0.58 -11.56
N GLU A 319 -31.97 -1.48 -12.44
CA GLU A 319 -33.23 -2.20 -12.26
C GLU A 319 -33.02 -3.55 -11.58
N ALA A 320 -32.00 -4.31 -11.97
CA ALA A 320 -31.79 -5.67 -11.49
C ALA A 320 -31.21 -5.70 -10.06
N VAL A 321 -31.92 -6.37 -9.16
CA VAL A 321 -31.40 -6.71 -7.83
C VAL A 321 -30.81 -8.12 -7.85
N LEU A 322 -31.44 -9.05 -8.57
CA LEU A 322 -31.00 -10.44 -8.68
C LEU A 322 -30.21 -10.65 -9.98
N ASP A 323 -29.06 -11.31 -9.83
CA ASP A 323 -28.17 -11.55 -10.97
C ASP A 323 -28.83 -12.38 -12.09
N ASP A 324 -29.62 -13.38 -11.75
CA ASP A 324 -30.29 -14.26 -12.70
C ASP A 324 -31.44 -13.58 -13.47
N GLU A 325 -31.92 -12.42 -13.02
CA GLU A 325 -32.96 -11.64 -13.72
C GLU A 325 -32.42 -10.64 -14.73
N ARG A 326 -31.10 -10.32 -14.72
CA ARG A 326 -30.48 -9.31 -15.59
C ARG A 326 -30.78 -9.55 -17.08
N TRP A 327 -30.65 -10.79 -17.54
CA TRP A 327 -30.93 -11.15 -18.95
C TRP A 327 -32.41 -10.97 -19.34
N ARG A 328 -33.32 -11.26 -18.42
CA ARG A 328 -34.74 -11.09 -18.64
C ARG A 328 -35.13 -9.62 -18.63
N ILE A 329 -34.59 -8.81 -17.72
CA ILE A 329 -34.81 -7.35 -17.68
C ILE A 329 -34.24 -6.73 -18.95
N ALA A 330 -33.01 -7.09 -19.36
CA ALA A 330 -32.44 -6.67 -20.64
C ALA A 330 -33.31 -7.08 -21.81
N GLY A 331 -33.89 -8.29 -21.77
CA GLY A 331 -34.84 -8.82 -22.76
C GLY A 331 -36.09 -7.98 -22.87
N VAL A 332 -36.67 -7.53 -21.75
CA VAL A 332 -37.84 -6.63 -21.76
C VAL A 332 -37.51 -5.33 -22.49
N TYR A 333 -36.41 -4.68 -22.15
CA TYR A 333 -36.02 -3.44 -22.81
C TYR A 333 -35.68 -3.64 -24.28
N GLN A 334 -34.98 -4.72 -24.64
CA GLN A 334 -34.70 -5.04 -26.04
C GLN A 334 -36.02 -5.27 -26.83
N ASN A 335 -36.96 -6.03 -26.28
CA ASN A 335 -38.26 -6.26 -26.93
C ASN A 335 -39.04 -4.94 -27.16
N ARG A 336 -38.94 -3.99 -26.23
CA ARG A 336 -39.55 -2.65 -26.38
C ARG A 336 -38.84 -1.85 -27.49
N LEU A 337 -37.52 -1.90 -27.58
CA LEU A 337 -36.71 -1.28 -28.66
C LEU A 337 -37.06 -1.86 -30.03
N ASP A 338 -37.23 -3.17 -30.11
CA ASP A 338 -37.60 -3.89 -31.34
C ASP A 338 -39.04 -3.65 -31.78
N GLY A 339 -39.81 -2.91 -30.98
CA GLY A 339 -41.18 -2.50 -31.33
C GLY A 339 -42.26 -3.42 -30.77
N GLY A 340 -41.98 -4.23 -29.77
CA GLY A 340 -42.96 -4.99 -29.02
C GLY A 340 -44.05 -4.10 -28.38
N LEU A 341 -43.67 -2.88 -27.97
CA LEU A 341 -44.60 -1.80 -27.68
C LEU A 341 -44.69 -0.83 -28.86
N ARG A 342 -45.93 -0.46 -29.27
CA ARG A 342 -46.12 0.53 -30.34
C ARG A 342 -45.45 1.87 -30.08
N THR A 343 -45.36 2.25 -28.82
CA THR A 343 -44.73 3.49 -28.37
C THR A 343 -43.19 3.43 -28.51
N ARG A 344 -42.56 2.26 -28.41
CA ARG A 344 -41.11 2.06 -28.30
C ARG A 344 -40.52 2.88 -27.17
N LEU A 345 -41.27 3.16 -26.11
CA LEU A 345 -40.81 3.83 -24.90
C LEU A 345 -40.23 2.78 -23.97
N LEU A 346 -39.09 3.11 -23.34
CA LEU A 346 -38.47 2.20 -22.37
C LEU A 346 -39.17 2.30 -21.01
N GLU A 347 -39.66 3.49 -20.65
CA GLU A 347 -40.34 3.75 -19.36
C GLU A 347 -39.49 3.26 -18.19
N ALA A 348 -38.19 3.61 -18.20
CA ALA A 348 -37.21 3.24 -17.22
C ALA A 348 -37.04 4.36 -16.18
N ASP A 349 -37.49 4.12 -14.96
CA ASP A 349 -37.42 5.09 -13.85
C ASP A 349 -36.01 5.64 -13.62
N PRO A 350 -34.94 4.81 -13.65
CA PRO A 350 -33.57 5.29 -13.38
C PRO A 350 -33.11 6.38 -14.35
N THR A 351 -33.57 6.38 -15.62
CA THR A 351 -33.14 7.39 -16.59
C THR A 351 -33.68 8.77 -16.25
N VAL A 352 -34.97 8.83 -15.79
CA VAL A 352 -35.61 10.07 -15.38
C VAL A 352 -35.01 10.56 -14.05
N LEU A 353 -34.74 9.66 -13.11
CA LEU A 353 -34.08 9.99 -11.85
C LEU A 353 -32.68 10.56 -12.08
N TYR A 354 -31.91 9.97 -13.02
CA TYR A 354 -30.62 10.50 -13.44
C TYR A 354 -30.71 11.97 -13.85
N ALA A 355 -31.65 12.30 -14.74
CA ALA A 355 -31.84 13.67 -15.21
C ALA A 355 -32.29 14.63 -14.08
N ILE A 356 -33.22 14.19 -13.23
CA ILE A 356 -33.66 14.98 -12.07
C ILE A 356 -32.50 15.27 -11.11
N ASP A 357 -31.69 14.24 -10.81
CA ASP A 357 -30.54 14.40 -9.93
C ASP A 357 -29.49 15.31 -10.55
N THR A 358 -29.24 15.23 -11.87
CA THR A 358 -28.36 16.15 -12.59
C THR A 358 -28.79 17.61 -12.40
N LEU A 359 -30.09 17.91 -12.61
CA LEU A 359 -30.61 19.27 -12.40
C LEU A 359 -30.46 19.78 -10.97
N LYS A 360 -30.68 18.90 -9.99
CA LYS A 360 -30.50 19.28 -8.58
C LYS A 360 -29.05 19.53 -8.20
N LEU A 361 -28.12 18.76 -8.79
CA LEU A 361 -26.69 18.93 -8.56
C LEU A 361 -26.15 20.18 -9.24
N ASP A 362 -26.69 20.60 -10.40
CA ASP A 362 -26.33 21.85 -11.07
C ASP A 362 -26.64 23.08 -10.17
N ASP A 363 -27.69 23.00 -9.34
CA ASP A 363 -28.07 24.02 -8.39
C ASP A 363 -27.37 23.89 -7.02
N MET A 364 -26.59 22.81 -6.79
CA MET A 364 -25.97 22.48 -5.52
C MET A 364 -24.46 22.82 -5.54
N PRO A 365 -23.90 23.42 -4.47
CA PRO A 365 -22.46 23.60 -4.38
C PRO A 365 -21.71 22.26 -4.53
N PHE A 366 -20.66 22.24 -5.35
CA PHE A 366 -19.88 21.04 -5.62
C PHE A 366 -19.38 20.33 -4.33
N ALA A 367 -18.94 21.12 -3.34
CA ALA A 367 -18.48 20.58 -2.05
C ALA A 367 -19.54 19.80 -1.26
N ASP A 368 -20.81 20.01 -1.56
CA ASP A 368 -21.92 19.37 -0.84
C ASP A 368 -22.42 18.07 -1.49
N TRP A 369 -21.87 17.69 -2.65
CA TRP A 369 -22.31 16.50 -3.40
C TRP A 369 -22.20 15.20 -2.59
N GLN A 370 -21.24 15.11 -1.67
CA GLN A 370 -21.11 13.96 -0.76
C GLN A 370 -22.34 13.74 0.16
N THR A 371 -23.19 14.77 0.34
CA THR A 371 -24.41 14.71 1.16
C THR A 371 -25.66 14.46 0.34
N PHE A 372 -25.56 14.44 -0.99
CA PHE A 372 -26.69 14.31 -1.88
C PHE A 372 -27.30 12.90 -1.86
N ALA A 373 -28.63 12.84 -1.77
CA ALA A 373 -29.36 11.58 -1.79
C ALA A 373 -29.72 11.18 -3.24
N PHE A 374 -28.78 10.54 -3.90
CA PHE A 374 -28.94 10.07 -5.28
C PHE A 374 -30.07 9.03 -5.43
N TRP A 375 -30.67 9.01 -6.60
CA TRP A 375 -31.69 8.02 -7.00
C TRP A 375 -32.97 8.04 -6.16
N ASN A 376 -33.26 9.19 -5.53
CA ASN A 376 -34.43 9.32 -4.68
C ASN A 376 -35.66 9.85 -5.48
N PRO A 377 -36.67 9.04 -5.69
CA PRO A 377 -37.87 9.45 -6.46
C PRO A 377 -38.71 10.52 -5.75
N ALA A 378 -38.53 10.71 -4.44
CA ALA A 378 -39.21 11.73 -3.62
C ALA A 378 -40.76 11.80 -3.84
N GLY A 379 -41.39 10.69 -4.29
CA GLY A 379 -42.82 10.65 -4.58
C GLY A 379 -43.27 11.41 -5.84
N VAL A 380 -42.34 11.80 -6.72
CA VAL A 380 -42.63 12.49 -7.99
C VAL A 380 -43.14 11.47 -9.01
N PRO A 381 -44.26 11.72 -9.67
CA PRO A 381 -44.70 10.89 -10.80
C PRO A 381 -43.73 11.05 -11.98
N LEU A 382 -42.80 10.10 -12.17
CA LEU A 382 -41.71 10.21 -13.14
C LEU A 382 -42.16 10.39 -14.58
N ALA A 383 -43.26 9.73 -14.97
CA ALA A 383 -43.88 9.88 -16.31
C ALA A 383 -44.31 11.33 -16.61
N GLY A 384 -44.63 12.12 -15.58
CA GLY A 384 -45.09 13.52 -15.73
C GLY A 384 -43.96 14.55 -15.74
N VAL A 385 -42.73 14.15 -15.48
CA VAL A 385 -41.60 15.09 -15.37
C VAL A 385 -41.32 15.77 -16.69
N GLU A 386 -41.16 17.09 -16.67
CA GLU A 386 -40.65 17.89 -17.79
C GLU A 386 -39.15 18.14 -17.54
N LEU A 387 -38.33 17.82 -18.55
CA LEU A 387 -36.90 18.02 -18.52
C LEU A 387 -36.50 19.08 -19.55
N PRO A 388 -35.47 19.89 -19.29
CA PRO A 388 -34.92 20.80 -20.29
C PRO A 388 -34.38 20.03 -21.50
N GLU A 389 -34.25 20.70 -22.64
CA GLU A 389 -33.86 20.12 -23.94
C GLU A 389 -32.60 19.26 -23.84
N ALA A 390 -31.57 19.74 -23.11
CA ALA A 390 -30.31 19.04 -22.93
C ALA A 390 -30.45 17.67 -22.23
N LEU A 391 -31.47 17.47 -21.39
CA LEU A 391 -31.72 16.25 -20.66
C LEU A 391 -32.97 15.50 -21.13
N ALA A 392 -33.72 16.06 -22.11
CA ALA A 392 -34.99 15.50 -22.58
C ALA A 392 -34.86 14.04 -23.02
N GLY A 393 -33.72 13.66 -23.63
CA GLY A 393 -33.44 12.29 -24.08
C GLY A 393 -33.42 11.24 -22.95
N TYR A 394 -33.20 11.65 -21.71
CA TYR A 394 -33.23 10.76 -20.53
C TYR A 394 -34.69 10.51 -20.04
N ASN A 395 -35.71 11.25 -20.55
CA ASN A 395 -37.07 10.95 -20.22
C ASN A 395 -37.63 9.83 -21.13
N THR A 396 -37.31 8.59 -20.78
CA THR A 396 -37.71 7.40 -21.53
C THR A 396 -39.22 7.09 -21.46
N TYR A 397 -40.01 7.87 -20.71
CA TYR A 397 -41.48 7.88 -20.77
C TYR A 397 -42.01 8.75 -21.90
N LYS A 398 -41.20 9.67 -22.44
CA LYS A 398 -41.60 10.62 -23.50
C LYS A 398 -40.79 10.47 -24.77
N VAL A 399 -39.55 10.10 -24.67
CA VAL A 399 -38.60 9.94 -25.79
C VAL A 399 -38.38 8.46 -26.10
N ARG A 400 -38.47 8.11 -27.37
CA ARG A 400 -38.30 6.73 -27.86
C ARG A 400 -36.85 6.34 -27.94
N GLY A 401 -36.57 5.06 -27.68
CA GLY A 401 -35.25 4.49 -27.80
C GLY A 401 -34.43 4.60 -26.51
N LEU A 402 -33.13 4.40 -26.63
CA LEU A 402 -32.20 4.51 -25.51
C LEU A 402 -31.98 5.96 -25.10
N PRO A 403 -31.62 6.22 -23.85
CA PRO A 403 -31.14 7.53 -23.42
C PRO A 403 -29.85 7.93 -24.18
N PRO A 404 -29.46 9.22 -24.17
CA PRO A 404 -28.29 9.72 -24.88
C PRO A 404 -26.97 9.06 -24.50
N GLY A 405 -26.91 8.49 -23.30
CA GLY A 405 -25.72 7.79 -22.79
C GLY A 405 -25.99 6.97 -21.53
N PRO A 406 -24.97 6.29 -21.01
CA PRO A 406 -25.05 5.57 -19.75
C PRO A 406 -25.42 6.49 -18.58
N ILE A 407 -26.12 5.95 -17.60
CA ILE A 407 -26.57 6.68 -16.40
C ILE A 407 -25.78 6.30 -15.15
N CYS A 408 -24.93 5.29 -15.26
CA CYS A 408 -24.04 4.82 -14.19
C CYS A 408 -23.00 3.87 -14.78
N THR A 409 -22.08 3.42 -13.96
CA THR A 409 -21.08 2.41 -14.30
C THR A 409 -21.67 1.01 -14.12
N PRO A 410 -21.98 0.25 -15.18
CA PRO A 410 -22.55 -1.08 -15.05
C PRO A 410 -21.51 -2.14 -14.71
N SER A 411 -21.96 -3.22 -14.09
CA SER A 411 -21.18 -4.45 -13.93
C SER A 411 -20.96 -5.14 -15.28
N VAL A 412 -19.94 -6.00 -15.38
CA VAL A 412 -19.75 -6.86 -16.55
C VAL A 412 -20.96 -7.77 -16.78
N ALA A 413 -21.62 -8.22 -15.70
CA ALA A 413 -22.82 -9.03 -15.81
C ALA A 413 -23.99 -8.30 -16.49
N SER A 414 -24.19 -7.01 -16.19
CA SER A 414 -25.19 -6.18 -16.87
C SER A 414 -24.81 -5.87 -18.31
N ILE A 415 -23.51 -5.70 -18.61
CA ILE A 415 -23.03 -5.57 -19.99
C ILE A 415 -23.29 -6.86 -20.76
N ASP A 416 -22.98 -8.05 -20.22
CA ASP A 416 -23.25 -9.34 -20.86
C ASP A 416 -24.76 -9.56 -21.08
N ALA A 417 -25.59 -9.18 -20.11
CA ALA A 417 -27.04 -9.24 -20.25
C ALA A 417 -27.57 -8.30 -21.36
N ALA A 418 -27.03 -7.10 -21.49
CA ALA A 418 -27.37 -6.16 -22.55
C ALA A 418 -26.87 -6.63 -23.94
N LEU A 419 -25.70 -7.29 -23.99
CA LEU A 419 -25.16 -7.89 -25.21
C LEU A 419 -25.97 -9.10 -25.69
N GLN A 420 -26.51 -9.90 -24.78
CA GLN A 420 -27.24 -11.14 -25.06
C GLN A 420 -28.57 -11.19 -24.28
N PRO A 421 -29.50 -10.23 -24.54
CA PRO A 421 -30.73 -10.16 -23.80
C PRO A 421 -31.63 -11.39 -24.07
N ASP A 422 -32.32 -11.89 -23.03
CA ASP A 422 -33.29 -12.97 -23.19
C ASP A 422 -34.62 -12.45 -23.76
N THR A 423 -34.76 -12.52 -25.07
CA THR A 423 -35.97 -12.09 -25.80
C THR A 423 -36.90 -13.25 -26.13
N THR A 424 -36.59 -14.47 -25.69
CA THR A 424 -37.31 -15.71 -26.08
C THR A 424 -38.78 -15.68 -25.73
N ASP A 425 -39.13 -15.21 -24.54
CA ASP A 425 -40.50 -15.12 -24.04
C ASP A 425 -41.29 -13.89 -24.52
N LYS A 426 -40.63 -12.95 -25.21
CA LYS A 426 -41.24 -11.67 -25.66
C LYS A 426 -41.86 -10.89 -24.51
N LEU A 427 -41.20 -10.87 -23.35
CA LEU A 427 -41.64 -10.13 -22.18
C LEU A 427 -41.55 -8.62 -22.45
N LEU A 428 -42.54 -7.87 -22.00
CA LEU A 428 -42.63 -6.41 -22.23
C LEU A 428 -42.72 -5.61 -20.93
N PHE A 429 -43.04 -6.26 -19.82
CA PHE A 429 -43.25 -5.62 -18.52
C PHE A 429 -42.64 -6.47 -17.40
N PHE A 430 -42.25 -5.82 -16.34
CA PHE A 430 -41.93 -6.45 -15.06
C PHE A 430 -42.39 -5.57 -13.91
N VAL A 431 -42.60 -6.16 -12.74
CA VAL A 431 -42.97 -5.49 -11.51
C VAL A 431 -42.24 -6.16 -10.34
N ALA A 432 -41.74 -5.39 -9.39
CA ALA A 432 -41.12 -5.93 -8.21
C ALA A 432 -42.15 -6.71 -7.35
N ILE A 433 -41.75 -7.82 -6.77
CA ILE A 433 -42.56 -8.64 -5.86
C ILE A 433 -42.27 -8.18 -4.42
N PRO A 434 -43.22 -7.49 -3.74
CA PRO A 434 -43.01 -7.06 -2.36
C PRO A 434 -42.77 -8.25 -1.43
N GLY A 435 -41.73 -8.19 -0.63
CA GLY A 435 -41.42 -9.26 0.34
C GLY A 435 -41.04 -10.59 -0.29
N SER A 436 -40.52 -10.58 -1.51
CA SER A 436 -39.99 -11.77 -2.18
C SER A 436 -38.84 -12.40 -1.39
N ASP A 437 -38.64 -13.71 -1.57
CA ASP A 437 -37.48 -14.45 -1.09
C ASP A 437 -36.84 -15.20 -2.28
N PRO A 438 -35.66 -14.80 -2.76
CA PRO A 438 -34.83 -13.68 -2.29
C PRO A 438 -35.49 -12.30 -2.51
N PRO A 439 -35.12 -11.27 -1.70
CA PRO A 439 -35.62 -9.91 -1.88
C PRO A 439 -35.22 -9.32 -3.23
N GLY A 440 -36.12 -8.53 -3.84
CA GLY A 440 -35.84 -7.84 -5.11
C GLY A 440 -36.17 -8.65 -6.35
N ALA A 441 -36.91 -9.76 -6.24
CA ALA A 441 -37.37 -10.52 -7.37
C ALA A 441 -38.50 -9.78 -8.12
N HIS A 442 -38.60 -10.06 -9.44
CA HIS A 442 -39.59 -9.46 -10.33
C HIS A 442 -40.55 -10.51 -10.92
N ASP A 443 -41.77 -10.08 -11.20
CA ASP A 443 -42.76 -10.85 -11.96
C ASP A 443 -42.92 -10.23 -13.34
N PHE A 444 -42.74 -11.02 -14.41
CA PHE A 444 -42.63 -10.57 -15.79
C PHE A 444 -43.92 -10.85 -16.56
N SER A 445 -44.29 -9.96 -17.48
CA SER A 445 -45.54 -10.06 -18.26
C SER A 445 -45.30 -9.78 -19.75
N LYS A 446 -46.12 -10.40 -20.60
CA LYS A 446 -46.08 -10.21 -22.07
C LYS A 446 -47.05 -9.12 -22.52
N THR A 447 -48.16 -8.94 -21.81
CA THR A 447 -49.20 -7.95 -22.15
C THR A 447 -49.39 -6.97 -21.02
N PHE A 448 -49.97 -5.83 -21.36
CA PHE A 448 -50.31 -4.79 -20.39
C PHE A 448 -51.41 -5.26 -19.41
N GLU A 449 -52.36 -6.08 -19.90
CA GLU A 449 -53.41 -6.67 -19.08
C GLU A 449 -52.82 -7.57 -17.98
N GLU A 450 -51.93 -8.48 -18.35
CA GLU A 450 -51.20 -9.33 -17.39
C GLU A 450 -50.43 -8.49 -16.38
N HIS A 451 -49.77 -7.42 -16.85
CA HIS A 451 -49.01 -6.51 -15.99
C HIS A 451 -49.95 -5.80 -14.99
N GLN A 452 -51.09 -5.30 -15.43
CA GLN A 452 -52.10 -4.67 -14.55
C GLN A 452 -52.63 -5.65 -13.48
N GLU A 453 -52.86 -6.92 -13.85
CA GLU A 453 -53.26 -7.96 -12.88
C GLU A 453 -52.21 -8.15 -11.81
N LYS A 454 -50.89 -8.17 -12.18
CA LYS A 454 -49.79 -8.29 -11.25
C LYS A 454 -49.63 -7.04 -10.38
N LEU A 455 -49.81 -5.85 -10.93
CA LEU A 455 -49.82 -4.61 -10.15
C LEU A 455 -50.89 -4.64 -9.04
N ARG A 456 -52.12 -5.10 -9.39
CA ARG A 456 -53.20 -5.28 -8.38
C ARG A 456 -52.86 -6.37 -7.36
N LYS A 457 -52.30 -7.50 -7.83
CA LYS A 457 -51.86 -8.61 -6.96
C LYS A 457 -50.87 -8.17 -5.92
N TYR A 458 -49.95 -7.29 -6.29
CA TYR A 458 -48.87 -6.81 -5.42
C TYR A 458 -49.17 -5.48 -4.72
N GLY A 459 -50.37 -4.89 -4.92
CA GLY A 459 -50.82 -3.71 -4.20
C GLY A 459 -50.24 -2.38 -4.72
N TYR A 460 -49.87 -2.35 -5.98
CA TYR A 460 -49.44 -1.11 -6.66
C TYR A 460 -50.61 -0.34 -7.30
N LEU A 461 -51.77 -0.99 -7.49
CA LEU A 461 -53.02 -0.45 -7.98
C LEU A 461 -54.17 -0.80 -7.05
#